data_a0383856498b481f1db78211db02c845
#
_entry.id   a0383856498b481f1db78211db02c845
#
_cell.length_a   1.000
_cell.length_b   1.000
_cell.length_c   1.000
_cell.angle_alpha   90.00
_cell.angle_beta   90.00
_cell.angle_gamma   90.00
#
_symmetry.space_group_name_H-M   'P 1'
#
loop_
_entity.id
_entity.type
_entity.pdbx_description
1 polymer ?
#
loop_
_entity_poly.entity_id
_entity_poly.type
_entity_poly.pdbx_seq_one_letter_code
_entity_poly.pdbx_strand_id
1 'polypeptide(L)'
;MTSNSVTEAIYDAGFNSSGRFYEKSADILGMTPTQYRSGGAHEEIRFAVGECSLGSILVAATDKGVCAIQFGDDPDALVRNLQDAFSKAKLVGGDAAFEQLVAKVVGFIEAPQHGLDLPLHVRGTAFQQKVWRALRKIRPGTTASYAAIAERIGEPKAVRAVAQACGANPVAVAIPCHRVVRRDGALSGYRWGVERKRALLEKEAAA
;
A
#
# COMPACT_ATOMS: atom_id res chain seq x y z
N MET A 1 3.88 19.64 -15.35
CA MET A 1 2.86 19.49 -16.41
C MET A 1 1.99 18.33 -16.00
N THR A 2 0.75 18.61 -15.65
CA THR A 2 -0.23 17.58 -15.29
C THR A 2 -0.82 17.04 -16.57
N SER A 3 -0.65 15.75 -16.84
CA SER A 3 -1.27 15.07 -17.98
C SER A 3 -2.78 15.25 -17.90
N ASN A 4 -3.37 15.92 -18.89
CA ASN A 4 -4.80 16.26 -18.91
C ASN A 4 -5.70 15.12 -19.43
N SER A 5 -5.13 14.00 -19.88
CA SER A 5 -5.90 12.85 -20.37
C SER A 5 -5.35 11.51 -19.86
N VAL A 6 -6.24 10.53 -19.74
CA VAL A 6 -5.85 9.14 -19.40
C VAL A 6 -4.93 8.56 -20.46
N THR A 7 -5.16 8.91 -21.72
CA THR A 7 -4.37 8.43 -22.87
C THR A 7 -2.91 8.90 -22.77
N GLU A 8 -2.68 10.17 -22.44
CA GLU A 8 -1.36 10.75 -22.26
C GLU A 8 -0.61 10.10 -21.09
N ALA A 9 -1.32 9.90 -19.95
CA ALA A 9 -0.75 9.20 -18.80
C ALA A 9 -0.38 7.74 -19.09
N ILE A 10 -1.09 7.08 -20.00
CA ILE A 10 -0.81 5.70 -20.46
C ILE A 10 0.50 5.65 -21.26
N TYR A 11 0.70 6.60 -22.17
CA TYR A 11 1.94 6.70 -22.95
C TYR A 11 3.13 7.11 -22.09
N ASP A 12 2.96 8.05 -21.16
CA ASP A 12 3.97 8.46 -20.19
C ASP A 12 4.39 7.30 -19.26
N ALA A 13 3.48 6.34 -19.02
CA ALA A 13 3.76 5.10 -18.27
C ALA A 13 4.46 4.01 -19.13
N GLY A 14 4.83 4.31 -20.38
CA GLY A 14 5.57 3.40 -21.25
C GLY A 14 4.74 2.32 -21.96
N PHE A 15 3.41 2.47 -22.06
CA PHE A 15 2.56 1.57 -22.81
C PHE A 15 2.41 2.05 -24.27
N ASN A 16 2.70 1.16 -25.22
CA ASN A 16 2.67 1.48 -26.66
C ASN A 16 1.25 1.59 -27.25
N SER A 17 0.21 1.26 -26.48
CA SER A 17 -1.18 1.46 -26.84
C SER A 17 -2.09 1.45 -25.63
N SER A 18 -3.19 2.20 -25.69
CA SER A 18 -4.23 2.20 -24.66
C SER A 18 -4.88 0.82 -24.49
N GLY A 19 -5.07 0.05 -25.56
CA GLY A 19 -5.64 -1.29 -25.48
C GLY A 19 -4.84 -2.24 -24.59
N ARG A 20 -3.51 -2.32 -24.76
CA ARG A 20 -2.64 -3.14 -23.92
C ARG A 20 -2.58 -2.68 -22.45
N PHE A 21 -2.78 -1.40 -22.20
CA PHE A 21 -2.91 -0.89 -20.84
C PHE A 21 -4.21 -1.38 -20.20
N TYR A 22 -5.34 -1.28 -20.90
CA TYR A 22 -6.64 -1.70 -20.36
C TYR A 22 -6.74 -3.23 -20.16
N GLU A 23 -6.17 -4.05 -21.06
CA GLU A 23 -6.09 -5.51 -20.89
C GLU A 23 -5.32 -5.93 -19.63
N LYS A 24 -4.25 -5.19 -19.28
CA LYS A 24 -3.40 -5.48 -18.13
C LYS A 24 -3.73 -4.63 -16.89
N SER A 25 -4.60 -3.63 -17.00
CA SER A 25 -4.83 -2.69 -15.91
C SER A 25 -5.53 -3.31 -14.72
N ALA A 26 -6.43 -4.28 -14.93
CA ALA A 26 -7.07 -5.02 -13.85
C ALA A 26 -6.04 -5.85 -13.07
N ASP A 27 -5.09 -6.48 -13.77
CA ASP A 27 -4.02 -7.27 -13.14
C ASP A 27 -2.93 -6.40 -12.52
N ILE A 28 -2.74 -5.18 -13.03
CA ILE A 28 -1.67 -4.27 -12.62
C ILE A 28 -2.15 -3.30 -11.54
N LEU A 29 -3.34 -2.76 -11.65
CA LEU A 29 -3.87 -1.69 -10.78
C LEU A 29 -4.84 -2.21 -9.73
N GLY A 30 -5.31 -3.46 -9.82
CA GLY A 30 -6.39 -3.98 -8.99
C GLY A 30 -7.75 -3.33 -9.30
N MET A 31 -7.76 -2.16 -9.96
CA MET A 31 -8.97 -1.49 -10.46
C MET A 31 -8.67 -0.67 -11.72
N THR A 32 -9.71 -0.41 -12.51
CA THR A 32 -9.56 0.37 -13.74
C THR A 32 -9.23 1.85 -13.45
N PRO A 33 -8.57 2.57 -14.38
CA PRO A 33 -8.32 4.00 -14.24
C PRO A 33 -9.58 4.84 -13.99
N THR A 34 -10.72 4.41 -14.49
CA THR A 34 -12.02 5.07 -14.28
C THR A 34 -12.47 4.91 -12.82
N GLN A 35 -12.37 3.71 -12.25
CA GLN A 35 -12.66 3.45 -10.84
C GLN A 35 -11.71 4.22 -9.90
N TYR A 36 -10.44 4.34 -10.26
CA TYR A 36 -9.48 5.18 -9.53
C TYR A 36 -9.93 6.65 -9.48
N ARG A 37 -10.32 7.23 -10.63
CA ARG A 37 -10.79 8.61 -10.72
C ARG A 37 -12.12 8.85 -10.01
N SER A 38 -12.99 7.86 -9.94
CA SER A 38 -14.33 8.00 -9.36
C SER A 38 -14.36 7.91 -7.83
N GLY A 39 -13.21 7.86 -7.16
CA GLY A 39 -13.14 7.85 -5.68
C GLY A 39 -13.77 6.61 -5.03
N GLY A 40 -13.91 5.48 -5.78
CA GLY A 40 -14.54 4.24 -5.31
C GLY A 40 -16.07 4.26 -5.42
N ALA A 41 -16.62 5.05 -6.35
CA ALA A 41 -18.05 5.02 -6.63
C ALA A 41 -18.51 3.57 -6.88
N HIS A 42 -19.59 3.16 -6.21
CA HIS A 42 -20.18 1.81 -6.23
C HIS A 42 -19.36 0.70 -5.54
N GLU A 43 -18.25 1.01 -4.87
CA GLU A 43 -17.54 0.03 -4.04
C GLU A 43 -18.15 0.02 -2.62
N GLU A 44 -18.41 -1.16 -2.09
CA GLU A 44 -18.65 -1.36 -0.66
C GLU A 44 -17.33 -1.73 -0.01
N ILE A 45 -16.95 -1.00 1.04
CA ILE A 45 -15.70 -1.20 1.78
C ILE A 45 -16.06 -1.53 3.21
N ARG A 46 -15.72 -2.73 3.64
CA ARG A 46 -15.78 -3.11 5.05
C ARG A 46 -14.51 -2.68 5.74
N PHE A 47 -14.64 -2.20 6.96
CA PHE A 47 -13.47 -1.80 7.76
C PHE A 47 -13.68 -2.09 9.23
N ALA A 48 -12.59 -2.26 9.94
CA ALA A 48 -12.57 -2.29 11.38
C ALA A 48 -11.30 -1.64 11.91
N VAL A 49 -11.36 -1.13 13.13
CA VAL A 49 -10.25 -0.58 13.87
C VAL A 49 -9.92 -1.54 15.01
N GLY A 50 -8.65 -1.82 15.19
CA GLY A 50 -8.12 -2.65 16.29
C GLY A 50 -6.90 -1.99 16.92
N GLU A 51 -6.33 -2.66 17.90
CA GLU A 51 -5.11 -2.25 18.60
C GLU A 51 -4.00 -3.27 18.36
N CYS A 52 -2.76 -2.76 18.29
CA CYS A 52 -1.56 -3.57 18.25
C CYS A 52 -0.44 -2.86 19.02
N SER A 53 0.73 -3.48 19.17
CA SER A 53 1.89 -2.88 19.85
C SER A 53 2.39 -1.58 19.24
N LEU A 54 1.93 -1.23 18.04
CA LEU A 54 2.27 0.01 17.33
C LEU A 54 1.16 1.08 17.40
N GLY A 55 0.16 0.90 18.26
CA GLY A 55 -1.02 1.77 18.41
C GLY A 55 -2.23 1.25 17.63
N SER A 56 -3.16 2.15 17.34
CA SER A 56 -4.39 1.80 16.62
C SER A 56 -4.09 1.43 15.17
N ILE A 57 -4.79 0.43 14.68
CA ILE A 57 -4.71 -0.03 13.30
C ILE A 57 -6.10 -0.09 12.67
N LEU A 58 -6.22 0.45 11.46
CA LEU A 58 -7.42 0.31 10.63
C LEU A 58 -7.11 -0.62 9.46
N VAL A 59 -7.95 -1.62 9.28
CA VAL A 59 -7.95 -2.49 8.10
C VAL A 59 -9.24 -2.27 7.32
N ALA A 60 -9.13 -2.13 6.00
CA ALA A 60 -10.28 -1.99 5.12
C ALA A 60 -10.13 -2.88 3.88
N ALA A 61 -11.23 -3.48 3.44
CA ALA A 61 -11.26 -4.36 2.29
C ALA A 61 -12.55 -4.20 1.48
N THR A 62 -12.44 -4.45 0.19
CA THR A 62 -13.55 -4.69 -0.74
C THR A 62 -13.78 -6.20 -0.86
N ASP A 63 -14.74 -6.61 -1.69
CA ASP A 63 -14.95 -8.00 -2.11
C ASP A 63 -13.73 -8.62 -2.83
N LYS A 64 -12.85 -7.77 -3.41
CA LYS A 64 -11.65 -8.18 -4.16
C LYS A 64 -10.38 -8.27 -3.32
N GLY A 65 -10.38 -7.71 -2.11
CA GLY A 65 -9.23 -7.77 -1.21
C GLY A 65 -9.01 -6.50 -0.40
N VAL A 66 -7.92 -6.51 0.37
CA VAL A 66 -7.54 -5.43 1.28
C VAL A 66 -7.14 -4.19 0.47
N CYS A 67 -7.77 -3.05 0.78
CA CYS A 67 -7.56 -1.78 0.10
C CYS A 67 -6.90 -0.70 0.98
N ALA A 68 -6.94 -0.86 2.31
CA ALA A 68 -6.20 -0.01 3.24
C ALA A 68 -5.77 -0.79 4.49
N ILE A 69 -4.55 -0.51 4.95
CA ILE A 69 -4.05 -0.83 6.29
C ILE A 69 -3.32 0.42 6.76
N GLN A 70 -3.78 1.02 7.84
CA GLN A 70 -3.27 2.29 8.34
C GLN A 70 -2.95 2.19 9.83
N PHE A 71 -1.88 2.84 10.27
CA PHE A 71 -1.56 3.02 11.68
C PHE A 71 -1.85 4.45 12.12
N GLY A 72 -2.22 4.62 13.35
CA GLY A 72 -2.43 5.91 13.99
C GLY A 72 -2.50 5.81 15.51
N ASP A 73 -2.58 6.96 16.16
CA ASP A 73 -2.75 7.04 17.61
C ASP A 73 -4.22 7.40 17.97
N ASP A 74 -4.98 7.88 16.97
CA ASP A 74 -6.40 8.25 17.10
C ASP A 74 -7.24 7.39 16.15
N PRO A 75 -8.07 6.47 16.67
CA PRO A 75 -8.99 5.65 15.86
C PRO A 75 -9.93 6.47 14.97
N ASP A 76 -10.45 7.57 15.47
CA ASP A 76 -11.37 8.43 14.72
C ASP A 76 -10.68 9.13 13.55
N ALA A 77 -9.42 9.52 13.73
CA ALA A 77 -8.62 10.05 12.63
C ALA A 77 -8.38 9.01 11.53
N LEU A 78 -8.17 7.74 11.89
CA LEU A 78 -8.04 6.66 10.91
C LEU A 78 -9.32 6.48 10.10
N VAL A 79 -10.49 6.54 10.74
CA VAL A 79 -11.78 6.44 10.05
C VAL A 79 -12.00 7.65 9.14
N ARG A 80 -11.71 8.86 9.59
CA ARG A 80 -11.79 10.07 8.74
C ARG A 80 -10.86 9.96 7.52
N ASN A 81 -9.63 9.51 7.71
CA ASN A 81 -8.68 9.30 6.60
C ASN A 81 -9.18 8.26 5.59
N LEU A 82 -9.88 7.21 6.05
CA LEU A 82 -10.51 6.24 5.17
C LEU A 82 -11.66 6.87 4.38
N GLN A 83 -12.53 7.65 5.04
CA GLN A 83 -13.63 8.38 4.41
C GLN A 83 -13.14 9.34 3.32
N ASP A 84 -12.09 10.10 3.61
CA ASP A 84 -11.48 11.03 2.65
C ASP A 84 -10.88 10.29 1.43
N ALA A 85 -10.18 9.18 1.69
CA ALA A 85 -9.57 8.37 0.63
C ALA A 85 -10.62 7.69 -0.27
N PHE A 86 -11.81 7.39 0.25
CA PHE A 86 -12.88 6.66 -0.42
C PHE A 86 -14.21 7.42 -0.35
N SER A 87 -14.17 8.72 -0.62
CA SER A 87 -15.28 9.65 -0.43
C SER A 87 -16.59 9.29 -1.18
N LYS A 88 -16.54 8.37 -2.13
CA LYS A 88 -17.70 7.91 -2.91
C LYS A 88 -18.02 6.43 -2.71
N ALA A 89 -17.32 5.75 -1.82
CA ALA A 89 -17.60 4.36 -1.46
C ALA A 89 -18.62 4.31 -0.32
N LYS A 90 -19.35 3.20 -0.26
CA LYS A 90 -20.16 2.87 0.91
C LYS A 90 -19.26 2.20 1.95
N LEU A 91 -19.02 2.86 3.07
CA LEU A 91 -18.26 2.31 4.18
C LEU A 91 -19.20 1.55 5.14
N VAL A 92 -18.83 0.32 5.49
CA VAL A 92 -19.62 -0.57 6.35
C VAL A 92 -18.71 -1.12 7.45
N GLY A 93 -19.19 -1.15 8.68
CA GLY A 93 -18.45 -1.78 9.77
C GLY A 93 -18.23 -3.28 9.51
N GLY A 94 -17.07 -3.79 9.91
CA GLY A 94 -16.73 -5.20 9.77
C GLY A 94 -17.61 -6.09 10.65
N ASP A 95 -17.86 -7.31 10.19
CA ASP A 95 -18.50 -8.38 10.94
C ASP A 95 -17.45 -9.28 11.64
N ALA A 96 -17.89 -10.31 12.35
CA ALA A 96 -17.01 -11.25 13.04
C ALA A 96 -16.01 -11.96 12.08
N ALA A 97 -16.39 -12.21 10.82
CA ALA A 97 -15.48 -12.78 9.83
C ALA A 97 -14.41 -11.76 9.40
N PHE A 98 -14.76 -10.48 9.36
CA PHE A 98 -13.82 -9.41 9.07
C PHE A 98 -12.83 -9.18 10.23
N GLU A 99 -13.26 -9.35 11.48
CA GLU A 99 -12.38 -9.29 12.64
C GLU A 99 -11.25 -10.33 12.58
N GLN A 100 -11.48 -11.49 11.98
CA GLN A 100 -10.41 -12.48 11.74
C GLN A 100 -9.35 -11.96 10.74
N LEU A 101 -9.74 -11.15 9.77
CA LEU A 101 -8.79 -10.50 8.87
C LEU A 101 -7.92 -9.49 9.63
N VAL A 102 -8.53 -8.68 10.51
CA VAL A 102 -7.82 -7.75 11.38
C VAL A 102 -6.85 -8.51 12.28
N ALA A 103 -7.31 -9.58 12.92
CA ALA A 103 -6.48 -10.44 13.77
C ALA A 103 -5.27 -11.04 13.03
N LYS A 104 -5.42 -11.42 11.75
CA LYS A 104 -4.28 -11.87 10.91
C LYS A 104 -3.27 -10.76 10.68
N VAL A 105 -3.72 -9.53 10.42
CA VAL A 105 -2.83 -8.39 10.21
C VAL A 105 -2.10 -8.05 11.50
N VAL A 106 -2.79 -7.99 12.63
CA VAL A 106 -2.20 -7.75 13.96
C VAL A 106 -1.23 -8.89 14.30
N GLY A 107 -1.62 -10.14 14.11
CA GLY A 107 -0.75 -11.30 14.34
C GLY A 107 0.55 -11.26 13.57
N PHE A 108 0.52 -10.80 12.31
CA PHE A 108 1.74 -10.56 11.53
C PHE A 108 2.61 -9.43 12.10
N ILE A 109 2.00 -8.35 12.59
CA ILE A 109 2.76 -7.24 13.20
C ILE A 109 3.47 -7.69 14.46
N GLU A 110 2.81 -8.54 15.26
CA GLU A 110 3.40 -9.05 16.51
C GLU A 110 4.39 -10.20 16.28
N ALA A 111 4.18 -11.01 15.24
CA ALA A 111 4.99 -12.18 14.92
C ALA A 111 5.24 -12.30 13.40
N PRO A 112 6.17 -11.48 12.84
CA PRO A 112 6.40 -11.39 11.38
C PRO A 112 6.83 -12.71 10.72
N GLN A 113 7.37 -13.66 11.47
CA GLN A 113 7.76 -14.99 10.99
C GLN A 113 6.58 -15.80 10.42
N HIS A 114 5.35 -15.53 10.83
CA HIS A 114 4.18 -16.22 10.30
C HIS A 114 3.81 -15.83 8.87
N GLY A 115 4.43 -14.77 8.35
CA GLY A 115 4.11 -14.23 7.03
C GLY A 115 2.73 -13.56 6.98
N LEU A 116 2.47 -12.83 5.90
CA LEU A 116 1.18 -12.20 5.65
C LEU A 116 0.86 -12.36 4.16
N ASP A 117 -0.04 -13.29 3.85
CA ASP A 117 -0.58 -13.45 2.50
C ASP A 117 -2.06 -13.02 2.49
N LEU A 118 -2.31 -11.92 1.80
CA LEU A 118 -3.63 -11.31 1.68
C LEU A 118 -3.88 -10.92 0.22
N PRO A 119 -5.08 -11.14 -0.31
CA PRO A 119 -5.48 -10.54 -1.56
C PRO A 119 -5.53 -9.02 -1.39
N LEU A 120 -4.88 -8.30 -2.29
CA LEU A 120 -4.81 -6.83 -2.22
C LEU A 120 -5.60 -6.22 -3.37
N HIS A 121 -6.42 -5.22 -3.04
CA HIS A 121 -7.16 -4.39 -3.98
C HIS A 121 -6.73 -2.92 -3.81
N VAL A 122 -5.51 -2.59 -4.28
CA VAL A 122 -4.86 -1.31 -4.00
C VAL A 122 -4.95 -0.38 -5.19
N ARG A 123 -5.40 0.86 -4.93
CA ARG A 123 -5.39 1.95 -5.90
C ARG A 123 -4.00 2.53 -6.06
N GLY A 124 -3.60 2.82 -7.28
CA GLY A 124 -2.31 3.46 -7.57
C GLY A 124 -2.07 3.61 -9.07
N THR A 125 -1.13 4.48 -9.42
CA THR A 125 -0.66 4.63 -10.80
C THR A 125 0.11 3.38 -11.25
N ALA A 126 0.29 3.19 -12.55
CA ALA A 126 1.10 2.10 -13.09
C ALA A 126 2.52 2.06 -12.48
N PHE A 127 3.14 3.23 -12.29
CA PHE A 127 4.45 3.35 -11.64
C PHE A 127 4.41 2.91 -10.18
N GLN A 128 3.43 3.37 -9.40
CA GLN A 128 3.26 2.95 -8.00
C GLN A 128 3.07 1.45 -7.89
N GLN A 129 2.23 0.84 -8.73
CA GLN A 129 2.03 -0.61 -8.76
C GLN A 129 3.31 -1.37 -9.11
N LYS A 130 4.13 -0.86 -10.05
CA LYS A 130 5.43 -1.42 -10.39
C LYS A 130 6.39 -1.40 -9.19
N VAL A 131 6.44 -0.27 -8.46
CA VAL A 131 7.21 -0.15 -7.21
C VAL A 131 6.68 -1.11 -6.15
N TRP A 132 5.39 -1.09 -5.84
CA TRP A 132 4.79 -1.91 -4.78
C TRP A 132 4.97 -3.41 -5.01
N ARG A 133 4.91 -3.88 -6.26
CA ARG A 133 5.28 -5.27 -6.59
C ARG A 133 6.74 -5.58 -6.29
N ALA A 134 7.65 -4.64 -6.52
CA ALA A 134 9.06 -4.81 -6.17
C ALA A 134 9.27 -4.83 -4.65
N LEU A 135 8.51 -4.00 -3.89
CA LEU A 135 8.56 -3.98 -2.42
C LEU A 135 8.11 -5.32 -1.81
N ARG A 136 7.05 -5.94 -2.33
CA ARG A 136 6.56 -7.25 -1.84
C ARG A 136 7.57 -8.39 -1.97
N LYS A 137 8.61 -8.23 -2.79
CA LYS A 137 9.70 -9.20 -2.93
C LYS A 137 10.81 -9.04 -1.88
N ILE A 138 10.79 -7.98 -1.06
CA ILE A 138 11.75 -7.79 0.02
C ILE A 138 11.34 -8.72 1.17
N ARG A 139 12.21 -9.65 1.54
CA ARG A 139 11.94 -10.64 2.61
C ARG A 139 11.89 -9.94 3.98
N PRO A 140 11.12 -10.45 4.95
CA PRO A 140 11.24 -10.03 6.34
C PRO A 140 12.70 -10.12 6.83
N GLY A 141 13.09 -9.22 7.75
CA GLY A 141 14.46 -9.14 8.26
C GLY A 141 15.49 -8.59 7.27
N THR A 142 15.09 -8.24 6.02
CA THR A 142 16.00 -7.64 5.03
C THR A 142 15.52 -6.25 4.63
N THR A 143 16.46 -5.40 4.23
CA THR A 143 16.18 -4.05 3.74
C THR A 143 16.68 -3.84 2.32
N ALA A 144 16.15 -2.85 1.63
CA ALA A 144 16.63 -2.40 0.33
C ALA A 144 16.72 -0.88 0.30
N SER A 145 17.65 -0.32 -0.48
CA SER A 145 17.68 1.13 -0.69
C SER A 145 16.68 1.55 -1.77
N TYR A 146 16.25 2.83 -1.74
CA TYR A 146 15.42 3.40 -2.81
C TYR A 146 16.06 3.23 -4.18
N ALA A 147 17.40 3.36 -4.26
CA ALA A 147 18.15 3.16 -5.50
C ALA A 147 18.07 1.71 -5.98
N ALA A 148 18.23 0.74 -5.09
CA ALA A 148 18.10 -0.68 -5.42
C ALA A 148 16.69 -1.03 -5.92
N ILE A 149 15.64 -0.40 -5.37
CA ILE A 149 14.28 -0.58 -5.89
C ILE A 149 14.14 0.05 -7.27
N ALA A 150 14.69 1.25 -7.49
CA ALA A 150 14.68 1.92 -8.79
C ALA A 150 15.37 1.06 -9.87
N GLU A 151 16.51 0.46 -9.55
CA GLU A 151 17.21 -0.49 -10.42
C GLU A 151 16.37 -1.74 -10.72
N ARG A 152 15.77 -2.36 -9.68
CA ARG A 152 14.92 -3.57 -9.82
C ARG A 152 13.73 -3.36 -10.73
N ILE A 153 13.18 -2.15 -10.76
CA ILE A 153 12.04 -1.83 -11.64
C ILE A 153 12.48 -1.33 -13.03
N GLY A 154 13.79 -1.31 -13.34
CA GLY A 154 14.35 -0.85 -14.61
C GLY A 154 14.33 0.68 -14.81
N GLU A 155 14.25 1.45 -13.72
CA GLU A 155 14.15 2.91 -13.71
C GLU A 155 15.20 3.54 -12.77
N PRO A 156 16.52 3.31 -13.00
CA PRO A 156 17.58 3.65 -12.03
C PRO A 156 17.64 5.14 -11.69
N LYS A 157 17.13 6.01 -12.55
CA LYS A 157 17.05 7.47 -12.32
C LYS A 157 15.84 7.89 -11.51
N ALA A 158 14.86 7.01 -11.28
CA ALA A 158 13.58 7.32 -10.65
C ALA A 158 13.57 7.22 -9.12
N VAL A 159 14.71 7.37 -8.44
CA VAL A 159 14.86 7.18 -6.98
C VAL A 159 13.88 8.04 -6.17
N ARG A 160 13.67 9.32 -6.55
CA ARG A 160 12.69 10.21 -5.89
C ARG A 160 11.25 9.75 -6.09
N ALA A 161 10.92 9.29 -7.31
CA ALA A 161 9.58 8.78 -7.62
C ALA A 161 9.31 7.46 -6.86
N VAL A 162 10.31 6.60 -6.68
CA VAL A 162 10.22 5.41 -5.81
C VAL A 162 9.93 5.81 -4.37
N ALA A 163 10.61 6.84 -3.84
CA ALA A 163 10.34 7.33 -2.48
C ALA A 163 8.91 7.88 -2.34
N GLN A 164 8.42 8.61 -3.34
CA GLN A 164 7.03 9.08 -3.38
C GLN A 164 6.03 7.91 -3.45
N ALA A 165 6.31 6.88 -4.24
CA ALA A 165 5.48 5.68 -4.31
C ALA A 165 5.45 4.91 -2.99
N CYS A 166 6.57 4.85 -2.25
CA CYS A 166 6.60 4.32 -0.89
C CYS A 166 5.71 5.13 0.07
N GLY A 167 5.77 6.47 0.00
CA GLY A 167 4.93 7.36 0.81
C GLY A 167 3.44 7.32 0.44
N ALA A 168 3.12 6.95 -0.80
CA ALA A 168 1.74 6.81 -1.27
C ALA A 168 1.13 5.43 -0.99
N ASN A 169 1.89 4.48 -0.44
CA ASN A 169 1.39 3.15 -0.10
C ASN A 169 0.19 3.23 0.89
N PRO A 170 -0.99 2.71 0.54
CA PRO A 170 -2.15 2.74 1.43
C PRO A 170 -2.25 1.52 2.35
N VAL A 171 -1.42 0.49 2.14
CA VAL A 171 -1.52 -0.83 2.80
C VAL A 171 -0.23 -1.10 3.57
N ALA A 172 -0.16 -0.58 4.80
CA ALA A 172 0.98 -0.84 5.68
C ALA A 172 1.27 -2.34 5.79
N VAL A 173 2.49 -2.70 6.01
CA VAL A 173 3.02 -4.06 6.21
C VAL A 173 2.76 -5.04 5.07
N ALA A 174 1.54 -5.09 4.50
CA ALA A 174 1.23 -5.95 3.35
C ALA A 174 1.99 -5.54 2.07
N ILE A 175 2.29 -4.24 1.94
CA ILE A 175 3.30 -3.72 1.02
C ILE A 175 4.42 -3.12 1.89
N PRO A 176 5.54 -3.82 2.06
CA PRO A 176 6.51 -3.53 3.13
C PRO A 176 7.43 -2.34 2.80
N CYS A 177 6.86 -1.14 2.63
CA CYS A 177 7.65 0.07 2.41
C CYS A 177 8.50 0.48 3.63
N HIS A 178 8.24 -0.06 4.83
CA HIS A 178 9.13 0.07 5.99
C HIS A 178 10.49 -0.58 5.77
N ARG A 179 10.62 -1.60 4.91
CA ARG A 179 11.91 -2.26 4.57
C ARG A 179 12.76 -1.44 3.60
N VAL A 180 12.27 -0.27 3.13
CA VAL A 180 13.06 0.60 2.25
C VAL A 180 13.75 1.68 3.08
N VAL A 181 15.08 1.71 3.01
CA VAL A 181 15.96 2.61 3.78
C VAL A 181 16.81 3.47 2.86
N ARG A 182 17.56 4.42 3.41
CA ARG A 182 18.55 5.17 2.64
C ARG A 182 19.74 4.29 2.28
N ARG A 183 20.58 4.74 1.36
CA ARG A 183 21.77 4.00 0.90
C ARG A 183 22.78 3.74 2.03
N ASP A 184 22.85 4.63 2.99
CA ASP A 184 23.68 4.54 4.19
C ASP A 184 23.02 3.70 5.32
N GLY A 185 21.87 3.07 5.06
CA GLY A 185 21.11 2.30 6.04
C GLY A 185 20.26 3.15 6.97
N ALA A 186 20.37 4.46 6.95
CA ALA A 186 19.58 5.33 7.81
C ALA A 186 18.09 5.26 7.48
N LEU A 187 17.26 5.35 8.52
CA LEU A 187 15.82 5.41 8.36
C LEU A 187 15.44 6.71 7.66
N SER A 188 14.56 6.61 6.69
CA SER A 188 13.91 7.75 6.05
C SER A 188 12.46 7.80 6.46
N GLY A 189 11.72 8.80 5.99
CA GLY A 189 10.31 8.99 6.29
C GLY A 189 9.48 7.72 6.07
N TYR A 190 8.45 7.59 6.87
CA TYR A 190 7.44 6.56 6.80
C TYR A 190 6.07 7.22 6.99
N ARG A 191 5.08 6.85 6.17
CA ARG A 191 3.75 7.50 6.19
C ARG A 191 3.12 7.50 7.57
N TRP A 192 3.35 6.44 8.33
CA TRP A 192 2.77 6.22 9.65
C TRP A 192 3.76 6.47 10.81
N GLY A 193 4.83 7.23 10.56
CA GLY A 193 5.82 7.61 11.58
C GLY A 193 7.07 6.74 11.56
N VAL A 194 8.23 7.38 11.72
CA VAL A 194 9.56 6.72 11.66
C VAL A 194 9.74 5.74 12.83
N GLU A 195 9.16 6.01 13.98
CA GLU A 195 9.22 5.12 15.15
C GLU A 195 8.54 3.77 14.87
N ARG A 196 7.36 3.79 14.24
CA ARG A 196 6.69 2.56 13.78
C ARG A 196 7.53 1.79 12.76
N LYS A 197 8.20 2.50 11.85
CA LYS A 197 9.13 1.88 10.90
C LYS A 197 10.28 1.17 11.62
N ARG A 198 10.88 1.82 12.62
CA ARG A 198 11.96 1.25 13.43
C ARG A 198 11.49 -0.02 14.14
N ALA A 199 10.38 0.06 14.84
CA ALA A 199 9.82 -1.07 15.58
C ALA A 199 9.47 -2.26 14.68
N LEU A 200 8.93 -2.02 13.47
CA LEU A 200 8.68 -3.09 12.49
C LEU A 200 9.98 -3.79 12.06
N LEU A 201 11.03 -3.01 11.76
CA LEU A 201 12.32 -3.57 11.36
C LEU A 201 12.99 -4.36 12.50
N GLU A 202 12.90 -3.87 13.74
CA GLU A 202 13.42 -4.55 14.93
C GLU A 202 12.69 -5.88 15.17
N LYS A 203 11.36 -5.90 15.09
CA LYS A 203 10.56 -7.14 15.20
C LYS A 203 10.91 -8.16 14.12
N GLU A 204 11.12 -7.71 12.89
CA GLU A 204 11.50 -8.59 11.77
C GLU A 204 12.93 -9.12 11.90
N ALA A 205 13.83 -8.36 12.52
CA ALA A 205 15.20 -8.81 12.74
C ALA A 205 15.34 -9.81 13.91
N ALA A 206 14.35 -9.81 14.83
CA ALA A 206 14.31 -10.72 15.97
C ALA A 206 13.52 -12.02 15.69
N ALA A 207 12.87 -12.12 14.53
CA ALA A 207 12.04 -13.26 14.14
C ALA A 207 12.80 -14.29 13.32
#